data_363f9a95fbf9f1f943d81f20e24c4ae2
#
_entry.id   363f9a95fbf9f1f943d81f20e24c4ae2
#
_cell.length_a   1.000
_cell.length_b   1.000
_cell.length_c   1.000
_cell.angle_alpha   90.00
_cell.angle_beta   90.00
_cell.angle_gamma   90.00
#
_symmetry.space_group_name_H-M   'P 1'
#
loop_
_entity.id
_entity.type
_entity.pdbx_description
1 polymer ?
#
loop_
_entity_poly.entity_id
_entity_poly.type
_entity_poly.pdbx_seq_one_letter_code
_entity_poly.pdbx_strand_id
1 'polypeptide(L)'
;MSKETLQHTMRSKVRVFEDGGIRLLRKGQKGLIHAIFSRFGLVLVLLVLQFGALFSLMRWFSNLLPHYLGGTLLVTAAMMVYLLNQDMNNSVRIPWLVVTALAPVLGVLLFCYTKEDVGHRMLKKRLLELEGQTRGQLAQDKKASTALDADCPGAASLAQYLRGRGGGFPVYENTQVTYFPSGEAKFAALLPQLESATQYIFLEYFIIDEGLMWGRILEILARKAAQGVDVRVMYDGTCEFSTLPRDYPRRLEALGIRCKVFAPVTPFVSTHYNYRDHRKILVVDGRVGFTGGVNLADEYINHVEKYGRWKDAAVMLEGEGVRTMTALFLQMWSIQREPEFAQFLTRPLPETQTKGFITPYGDCPLDGERVGEMVYIDLLNRARHSVHIITPYLSLDGELETALRFAAERGVDVHLILPGKPDKWFAYALAKTHYLPLLSSGVKISEWTPGFTHAKVMIMDGQEAVVGTINLDYRSLYHHFENAVWMRGVDCLPRIEADFQDTLAQCRTVEPTRQSVWQGKKLLHLVGIVLKFIAPLI
;
A
#
# COMPACT_ATOMS: atom_id res chain seq x y z
N MET A 1 14.84 -25.47 -24.27
CA MET A 1 13.71 -26.42 -24.24
C MET A 1 12.78 -26.09 -25.40
N SER A 2 12.41 -27.07 -26.25
CA SER A 2 11.55 -26.80 -27.42
C SER A 2 10.11 -26.45 -26.98
N LYS A 3 9.35 -25.72 -27.82
CA LYS A 3 7.94 -25.40 -27.58
C LYS A 3 7.11 -26.67 -27.27
N GLU A 4 7.46 -27.79 -27.85
CA GLU A 4 6.81 -29.10 -27.64
C GLU A 4 7.16 -29.69 -26.27
N THR A 5 8.39 -29.55 -25.79
CA THR A 5 8.80 -30.06 -24.46
C THR A 5 8.15 -29.22 -23.34
N LEU A 6 8.02 -27.90 -23.53
CA LEU A 6 7.27 -27.03 -22.64
C LEU A 6 5.78 -27.41 -22.62
N GLN A 7 5.18 -27.63 -23.79
CA GLN A 7 3.79 -28.08 -23.91
C GLN A 7 3.56 -29.46 -23.29
N HIS A 8 4.51 -30.37 -23.39
CA HIS A 8 4.38 -31.73 -22.83
C HIS A 8 4.53 -31.72 -21.29
N THR A 9 5.46 -30.94 -20.75
CA THR A 9 5.64 -30.75 -19.28
C THR A 9 4.48 -29.94 -18.68
N MET A 10 3.96 -28.99 -19.44
CA MET A 10 2.78 -28.19 -19.04
C MET A 10 1.48 -29.00 -19.08
N ARG A 11 1.28 -29.88 -20.09
CA ARG A 11 0.06 -30.71 -20.24
C ARG A 11 -0.20 -31.64 -19.06
N SER A 12 0.81 -32.07 -18.33
CA SER A 12 0.64 -33.00 -17.19
C SER A 12 0.28 -32.29 -15.87
N LYS A 13 0.57 -30.99 -15.71
CA LYS A 13 0.40 -30.23 -14.45
C LYS A 13 -0.29 -28.87 -14.59
N VAL A 14 -0.46 -28.37 -15.79
CA VAL A 14 -0.95 -27.02 -16.09
C VAL A 14 -2.16 -27.13 -17.02
N ARG A 15 -3.26 -26.42 -16.68
CA ARG A 15 -4.42 -26.29 -17.59
C ARG A 15 -4.30 -24.99 -18.37
N VAL A 16 -4.34 -25.10 -19.70
CA VAL A 16 -4.54 -23.98 -20.61
C VAL A 16 -6.05 -23.81 -20.79
N PHE A 17 -6.56 -22.59 -20.65
CA PHE A 17 -7.99 -22.28 -20.80
C PHE A 17 -8.29 -21.80 -22.23
N GLU A 18 -9.56 -21.90 -22.64
CA GLU A 18 -10.04 -21.47 -23.97
C GLU A 18 -9.81 -19.98 -24.24
N ASP A 19 -9.80 -19.15 -23.18
CA ASP A 19 -9.49 -17.70 -23.20
C ASP A 19 -7.98 -17.39 -23.19
N GLY A 20 -7.11 -18.43 -23.18
CA GLY A 20 -5.65 -18.35 -23.10
C GLY A 20 -5.17 -17.93 -21.70
N GLY A 21 -4.09 -18.53 -21.25
CA GLY A 21 -3.47 -18.30 -19.94
C GLY A 21 -3.29 -19.59 -19.14
N ILE A 22 -2.36 -19.53 -18.19
CA ILE A 22 -1.96 -20.68 -17.37
C ILE A 22 -2.58 -20.57 -15.98
N ARG A 23 -3.20 -21.66 -15.50
CA ARG A 23 -3.65 -21.80 -14.11
C ARG A 23 -2.97 -22.98 -13.43
N LEU A 24 -2.43 -22.74 -12.24
CA LEU A 24 -1.75 -23.77 -11.44
C LEU A 24 -2.67 -24.41 -10.39
N LEU A 25 -3.86 -23.85 -10.16
CA LEU A 25 -4.83 -24.35 -9.19
C LEU A 25 -6.01 -25.07 -9.87
N ARG A 26 -6.52 -26.12 -9.23
CA ARG A 26 -7.80 -26.72 -9.63
C ARG A 26 -8.95 -25.88 -9.05
N LYS A 27 -9.92 -25.49 -9.87
CA LYS A 27 -11.17 -24.90 -9.43
C LYS A 27 -11.92 -25.98 -8.63
N GLY A 28 -11.97 -25.89 -7.31
CA GLY A 28 -12.71 -26.85 -6.52
C GLY A 28 -12.64 -26.66 -5.01
N GLN A 29 -13.82 -26.64 -4.40
CA GLN A 29 -14.14 -26.83 -2.99
C GLN A 29 -13.89 -25.62 -2.07
N LYS A 30 -14.75 -24.63 -2.19
CA LYS A 30 -15.05 -23.69 -1.11
C LYS A 30 -16.29 -24.23 -0.35
N GLY A 31 -16.08 -25.07 0.66
CA GLY A 31 -17.13 -25.53 1.58
C GLY A 31 -16.92 -24.96 2.97
N LEU A 32 -18.00 -24.78 3.76
CA LEU A 32 -17.97 -24.24 5.13
C LEU A 32 -17.00 -25.04 6.05
N ILE A 33 -16.89 -26.35 5.83
CA ILE A 33 -15.96 -27.25 6.53
C ILE A 33 -14.50 -26.89 6.18
N HIS A 34 -14.23 -26.54 4.93
CA HIS A 34 -12.89 -26.10 4.51
C HIS A 34 -12.52 -24.72 5.09
N ALA A 35 -13.51 -23.84 5.32
CA ALA A 35 -13.28 -22.56 5.99
C ALA A 35 -12.95 -22.73 7.48
N ILE A 36 -13.60 -23.65 8.19
CA ILE A 36 -13.37 -23.94 9.63
C ILE A 36 -12.02 -24.66 9.84
N PHE A 37 -11.70 -25.62 8.99
CA PHE A 37 -10.41 -26.32 8.98
C PHE A 37 -9.36 -25.64 8.10
N SER A 38 -9.70 -24.48 7.50
CA SER A 38 -8.73 -23.59 6.86
C SER A 38 -7.83 -22.99 7.93
N ARG A 39 -6.70 -22.48 7.52
CA ARG A 39 -5.78 -21.76 8.41
C ARG A 39 -6.41 -20.56 9.08
N PHE A 40 -7.37 -19.92 8.43
CA PHE A 40 -8.15 -18.83 9.02
C PHE A 40 -8.91 -19.33 10.25
N GLY A 41 -9.58 -20.49 10.18
CA GLY A 41 -10.25 -21.12 11.31
C GLY A 41 -9.24 -21.50 12.41
N LEU A 42 -8.10 -22.11 12.05
CA LEU A 42 -7.06 -22.46 13.02
C LEU A 42 -6.45 -21.22 13.70
N VAL A 43 -6.13 -20.18 12.92
CA VAL A 43 -5.62 -18.91 13.45
C VAL A 43 -6.66 -18.23 14.34
N LEU A 44 -7.92 -18.24 13.97
CA LEU A 44 -9.00 -17.69 14.78
C LEU A 44 -9.15 -18.43 16.11
N VAL A 45 -9.09 -19.78 16.10
CA VAL A 45 -9.13 -20.60 17.33
C VAL A 45 -7.92 -20.32 18.20
N LEU A 46 -6.73 -20.24 17.63
CA LEU A 46 -5.50 -19.93 18.38
C LEU A 46 -5.51 -18.50 18.93
N LEU A 47 -6.07 -17.54 18.20
CA LEU A 47 -6.32 -16.17 18.69
C LEU A 47 -7.27 -16.17 19.90
N VAL A 48 -8.40 -16.87 19.79
CA VAL A 48 -9.37 -16.99 20.90
C VAL A 48 -8.71 -17.66 22.13
N LEU A 49 -7.94 -18.72 21.92
CA LEU A 49 -7.20 -19.39 23.02
C LEU A 49 -6.15 -18.46 23.62
N GLN A 50 -5.44 -17.68 22.83
CA GLN A 50 -4.42 -16.74 23.30
C GLN A 50 -5.05 -15.56 24.05
N PHE A 51 -6.17 -15.00 23.57
CA PHE A 51 -6.93 -14.00 24.32
C PHE A 51 -7.53 -14.57 25.60
N GLY A 52 -8.02 -15.82 25.57
CA GLY A 52 -8.47 -16.53 26.76
C GLY A 52 -7.37 -16.74 27.80
N ALA A 53 -6.17 -17.12 27.35
CA ALA A 53 -4.99 -17.26 28.21
C ALA A 53 -4.55 -15.91 28.79
N LEU A 54 -4.49 -14.85 27.99
CA LEU A 54 -4.18 -13.49 28.44
C LEU A 54 -5.21 -12.99 29.45
N PHE A 55 -6.51 -13.22 29.19
CA PHE A 55 -7.58 -12.87 30.11
C PHE A 55 -7.51 -13.64 31.41
N SER A 56 -7.21 -14.95 31.36
CA SER A 56 -7.02 -15.81 32.55
C SER A 56 -5.80 -15.38 33.34
N LEU A 57 -4.69 -15.05 32.66
CA LEU A 57 -3.48 -14.53 33.27
C LEU A 57 -3.75 -13.19 33.96
N MET A 58 -4.51 -12.29 33.29
CA MET A 58 -4.93 -11.02 33.87
C MET A 58 -5.77 -11.20 35.14
N ARG A 59 -6.72 -12.13 35.11
CA ARG A 59 -7.56 -12.44 36.28
C ARG A 59 -6.75 -13.06 37.43
N TRP A 60 -5.79 -13.91 37.11
CA TRP A 60 -4.85 -14.48 38.07
C TRP A 60 -3.94 -13.41 38.69
N PHE A 61 -3.35 -12.51 37.86
CA PHE A 61 -2.56 -11.37 38.33
C PHE A 61 -3.39 -10.37 39.15
N SER A 62 -4.63 -10.12 38.78
CA SER A 62 -5.52 -9.24 39.58
C SER A 62 -5.88 -9.80 40.93
N ASN A 63 -5.83 -11.12 41.09
CA ASN A 63 -6.03 -11.80 42.37
C ASN A 63 -4.74 -11.90 43.22
N LEU A 64 -3.59 -11.87 42.60
CA LEU A 64 -2.26 -11.88 43.24
C LEU A 64 -1.75 -10.51 43.65
N LEU A 65 -2.10 -9.46 42.88
CA LEU A 65 -1.88 -8.09 43.32
C LEU A 65 -2.86 -7.85 44.47
N PRO A 66 -2.36 -7.77 45.69
CA PRO A 66 -3.21 -7.64 46.86
C PRO A 66 -4.05 -6.41 46.65
N HIS A 67 -5.31 -6.52 46.88
CA HIS A 67 -6.46 -5.63 46.88
C HIS A 67 -6.22 -4.12 47.00
N TYR A 68 -5.37 -3.59 46.22
CA TYR A 68 -4.72 -2.35 46.48
C TYR A 68 -5.01 -1.40 45.41
N LEU A 69 -6.04 -0.64 45.64
CA LEU A 69 -6.26 0.67 45.06
C LEU A 69 -4.94 1.41 44.82
N GLY A 70 -3.94 1.26 45.72
CA GLY A 70 -2.61 1.85 45.52
C GLY A 70 -1.76 1.26 44.39
N GLY A 71 -1.73 -0.08 44.22
CA GLY A 71 -0.87 -0.75 43.24
C GLY A 71 -1.32 -0.54 41.79
N THR A 72 -2.63 -0.70 41.52
CA THR A 72 -3.19 -0.47 40.18
C THR A 72 -3.11 1.02 39.79
N LEU A 73 -3.31 1.92 40.75
CA LEU A 73 -3.21 3.35 40.54
C LEU A 73 -1.78 3.76 40.21
N LEU A 74 -0.80 3.16 40.86
CA LEU A 74 0.62 3.42 40.63
C LEU A 74 1.06 2.90 39.24
N VAL A 75 0.62 1.68 38.84
CA VAL A 75 0.87 1.13 37.50
C VAL A 75 0.23 2.00 36.43
N THR A 76 -1.03 2.42 36.64
CA THR A 76 -1.73 3.31 35.71
C THR A 76 -0.99 4.65 35.57
N ALA A 77 -0.63 5.29 36.68
CA ALA A 77 0.08 6.57 36.66
C ALA A 77 1.46 6.44 35.97
N ALA A 78 2.22 5.40 36.30
CA ALA A 78 3.52 5.14 35.67
C ALA A 78 3.39 4.93 34.15
N MET A 79 2.39 4.12 33.73
CA MET A 79 2.14 3.89 32.31
C MET A 79 1.64 5.13 31.58
N MET A 80 0.79 5.94 32.21
CA MET A 80 0.35 7.21 31.64
C MET A 80 1.52 8.19 31.45
N VAL A 81 2.39 8.34 32.47
CA VAL A 81 3.60 9.15 32.36
C VAL A 81 4.50 8.62 31.24
N TYR A 82 4.68 7.29 31.17
CA TYR A 82 5.46 6.68 30.10
C TYR A 82 4.88 6.98 28.72
N LEU A 83 3.55 6.78 28.50
CA LEU A 83 2.88 7.02 27.23
C LEU A 83 2.94 8.51 26.82
N LEU A 84 2.83 9.43 27.78
CA LEU A 84 2.92 10.86 27.51
C LEU A 84 4.31 11.30 27.04
N ASN A 85 5.36 10.59 27.48
CA ASN A 85 6.76 10.89 27.11
C ASN A 85 7.26 10.06 25.92
N GLN A 86 6.43 9.18 25.33
CA GLN A 86 6.81 8.47 24.12
C GLN A 86 6.64 9.36 22.87
N ASP A 87 7.55 9.20 21.94
CA ASP A 87 7.42 9.78 20.59
C ASP A 87 6.43 8.94 19.79
N MET A 88 5.15 9.32 19.83
CA MET A 88 4.05 8.70 19.10
C MET A 88 2.96 9.70 18.77
N ASN A 89 2.26 9.46 17.67
CA ASN A 89 1.13 10.27 17.24
C ASN A 89 0.03 10.29 18.33
N ASN A 90 -0.59 11.46 18.54
CA ASN A 90 -1.65 11.63 19.54
C ASN A 90 -2.86 10.74 19.26
N SER A 91 -3.17 10.47 17.99
CA SER A 91 -4.27 9.60 17.61
C SER A 91 -4.06 8.14 18.06
N VAL A 92 -2.80 7.68 18.18
CA VAL A 92 -2.42 6.37 18.75
C VAL A 92 -2.31 6.43 20.26
N ARG A 93 -1.77 7.53 20.80
CA ARG A 93 -1.55 7.73 22.25
C ARG A 93 -2.85 7.72 23.04
N ILE A 94 -3.88 8.43 22.57
CA ILE A 94 -5.16 8.56 23.28
C ILE A 94 -5.85 7.20 23.50
N PRO A 95 -6.03 6.33 22.50
CA PRO A 95 -6.55 4.99 22.71
C PRO A 95 -5.77 4.17 23.74
N TRP A 96 -4.42 4.21 23.72
CA TRP A 96 -3.62 3.52 24.74
C TRP A 96 -3.81 4.08 26.15
N LEU A 97 -3.93 5.39 26.31
CA LEU A 97 -4.25 6.02 27.60
C LEU A 97 -5.60 5.54 28.13
N VAL A 98 -6.63 5.48 27.26
CA VAL A 98 -7.97 5.00 27.63
C VAL A 98 -7.95 3.52 28.00
N VAL A 99 -7.32 2.66 27.19
CA VAL A 99 -7.20 1.22 27.47
C VAL A 99 -6.47 0.99 28.79
N THR A 100 -5.38 1.73 29.06
CA THR A 100 -4.62 1.64 30.31
C THR A 100 -5.44 2.16 31.51
N ALA A 101 -6.25 3.20 31.34
CA ALA A 101 -7.11 3.71 32.40
C ALA A 101 -8.24 2.75 32.77
N LEU A 102 -8.86 2.11 31.75
CA LEU A 102 -9.98 1.18 31.96
C LEU A 102 -9.52 -0.22 32.43
N ALA A 103 -8.36 -0.68 31.99
CA ALA A 103 -7.82 -2.00 32.30
C ALA A 103 -6.29 -1.92 32.49
N PRO A 104 -5.79 -1.42 33.63
CA PRO A 104 -4.38 -1.08 33.82
C PRO A 104 -3.40 -2.20 33.51
N VAL A 105 -3.61 -3.39 34.08
CA VAL A 105 -2.71 -4.53 33.87
C VAL A 105 -2.80 -5.04 32.43
N LEU A 106 -4.02 -5.17 31.89
CA LEU A 106 -4.23 -5.60 30.51
C LEU A 106 -3.66 -4.60 29.52
N GLY A 107 -3.89 -3.30 29.75
CA GLY A 107 -3.39 -2.23 28.89
C GLY A 107 -1.87 -2.21 28.81
N VAL A 108 -1.18 -2.35 29.94
CA VAL A 108 0.29 -2.45 30.00
C VAL A 108 0.79 -3.70 29.28
N LEU A 109 0.21 -4.86 29.56
CA LEU A 109 0.60 -6.12 28.92
C LEU A 109 0.38 -6.08 27.39
N LEU A 110 -0.76 -5.57 26.94
CA LEU A 110 -1.06 -5.41 25.51
C LEU A 110 -0.09 -4.43 24.86
N PHE A 111 0.17 -3.29 25.51
CA PHE A 111 1.10 -2.30 24.98
C PHE A 111 2.51 -2.89 24.85
N CYS A 112 3.03 -3.52 25.90
CA CYS A 112 4.35 -4.18 25.86
C CYS A 112 4.39 -5.27 24.79
N TYR A 113 3.34 -6.07 24.69
CA TYR A 113 3.23 -7.11 23.67
C TYR A 113 3.24 -6.53 22.24
N THR A 114 2.55 -5.40 22.02
CA THR A 114 2.51 -4.78 20.70
C THR A 114 3.81 -4.05 20.32
N LYS A 115 4.60 -3.61 21.31
CA LYS A 115 5.80 -2.79 21.10
C LYS A 115 7.11 -3.60 21.05
N GLU A 116 7.18 -4.77 21.66
CA GLU A 116 8.44 -5.48 21.98
C GLU A 116 8.70 -6.75 21.15
N ASP A 117 8.19 -6.84 19.93
CA ASP A 117 8.45 -8.01 19.07
C ASP A 117 9.92 -8.06 18.60
N VAL A 118 10.63 -9.12 18.99
CA VAL A 118 12.05 -9.34 18.63
C VAL A 118 12.23 -9.49 17.11
N GLY A 119 11.27 -10.13 16.43
CA GLY A 119 11.28 -10.27 14.98
C GLY A 119 11.22 -8.94 14.25
N HIS A 120 10.49 -7.99 14.82
CA HIS A 120 10.41 -6.63 14.34
C HIS A 120 11.77 -5.90 14.38
N ARG A 121 12.51 -6.03 15.48
CA ARG A 121 13.83 -5.39 15.63
C ARG A 121 14.84 -5.93 14.62
N MET A 122 14.83 -7.24 14.37
CA MET A 122 15.72 -7.86 13.37
C MET A 122 15.37 -7.41 11.95
N LEU A 123 14.08 -7.39 11.60
CA LEU A 123 13.63 -6.92 10.29
C LEU A 123 13.96 -5.46 10.08
N LYS A 124 13.67 -4.60 11.07
CA LYS A 124 14.01 -3.17 11.06
C LYS A 124 15.50 -2.96 10.80
N LYS A 125 16.35 -3.61 11.59
CA LYS A 125 17.81 -3.50 11.42
C LYS A 125 18.24 -3.87 10.00
N ARG A 126 17.74 -5.00 9.49
CA ARG A 126 18.09 -5.48 8.14
C ARG A 126 17.61 -4.53 7.05
N LEU A 127 16.41 -4.00 7.15
CA LEU A 127 15.88 -3.03 6.18
C LEU A 127 16.69 -1.74 6.17
N LEU A 128 17.00 -1.16 7.32
CA LEU A 128 17.83 0.04 7.42
C LEU A 128 19.24 -0.16 6.82
N GLU A 129 19.82 -1.35 6.98
CA GLU A 129 21.09 -1.72 6.31
C GLU A 129 20.93 -1.72 4.77
N LEU A 130 19.84 -2.34 4.27
CA LEU A 130 19.58 -2.42 2.83
C LEU A 130 19.26 -1.04 2.22
N GLU A 131 18.50 -0.22 2.92
CA GLU A 131 18.23 1.18 2.51
C GLU A 131 19.53 2.01 2.46
N GLY A 132 20.38 1.87 3.47
CA GLY A 132 21.68 2.53 3.48
C GLY A 132 22.56 2.14 2.28
N GLN A 133 22.55 0.86 1.89
CA GLN A 133 23.28 0.37 0.73
C GLN A 133 22.70 0.90 -0.59
N THR A 134 21.37 0.90 -0.75
CA THR A 134 20.70 1.41 -1.98
C THR A 134 20.83 2.92 -2.12
N ARG A 135 20.81 3.67 -1.02
CA ARG A 135 21.04 5.13 -1.02
C ARG A 135 22.38 5.51 -1.65
N GLY A 136 23.42 4.70 -1.43
CA GLY A 136 24.74 4.87 -2.08
C GLY A 136 24.74 4.54 -3.56
N GLN A 137 23.83 3.68 -4.03
CA GLN A 137 23.74 3.24 -5.43
C GLN A 137 22.84 4.17 -6.29
N LEU A 138 21.91 4.89 -5.67
CA LEU A 138 21.02 5.83 -6.35
C LEU A 138 21.64 7.23 -6.35
N ALA A 139 22.45 7.53 -7.36
CA ALA A 139 23.08 8.84 -7.50
C ALA A 139 22.04 9.93 -7.83
N GLN A 140 22.18 11.10 -7.20
CA GLN A 140 21.42 12.29 -7.57
C GLN A 140 22.10 13.01 -8.72
N ASP A 141 21.40 13.24 -9.81
CA ASP A 141 21.85 14.16 -10.84
C ASP A 141 21.73 15.61 -10.32
N LYS A 142 22.88 16.29 -10.25
CA LYS A 142 22.94 17.69 -9.80
C LYS A 142 22.23 18.64 -10.77
N LYS A 143 22.21 18.32 -12.07
CA LYS A 143 21.52 19.15 -13.06
C LYS A 143 20.02 19.11 -12.83
N ALA A 144 19.44 17.91 -12.68
CA ALA A 144 18.02 17.72 -12.39
C ALA A 144 17.60 18.43 -11.08
N SER A 145 18.40 18.32 -10.02
CA SER A 145 18.08 19.00 -8.75
C SER A 145 18.16 20.54 -8.86
N THR A 146 19.17 21.07 -9.58
CA THR A 146 19.30 22.51 -9.81
C THR A 146 18.18 23.04 -10.72
N ALA A 147 17.81 22.30 -11.76
CA ALA A 147 16.72 22.66 -12.66
C ALA A 147 15.37 22.68 -11.92
N LEU A 148 15.10 21.70 -11.03
CA LEU A 148 13.91 21.69 -10.19
C LEU A 148 13.86 22.88 -9.22
N ASP A 149 15.00 23.24 -8.61
CA ASP A 149 15.07 24.39 -7.71
C ASP A 149 14.80 25.71 -8.43
N ALA A 150 15.30 25.86 -9.65
CA ALA A 150 15.03 27.01 -10.51
C ALA A 150 13.55 27.06 -10.97
N ASP A 151 12.91 25.91 -11.22
CA ASP A 151 11.51 25.82 -11.64
C ASP A 151 10.54 26.07 -10.46
N CYS A 152 10.79 25.42 -9.31
CA CYS A 152 9.94 25.56 -8.12
C CYS A 152 10.71 25.22 -6.83
N PRO A 153 11.15 26.24 -6.06
CA PRO A 153 11.88 26.01 -4.80
C PRO A 153 11.10 25.17 -3.77
N GLY A 154 9.77 25.29 -3.76
CA GLY A 154 8.92 24.47 -2.88
C GLY A 154 8.97 22.98 -3.24
N ALA A 155 8.90 22.66 -4.52
CA ALA A 155 9.04 21.29 -5.01
C ALA A 155 10.47 20.75 -4.80
N ALA A 156 11.49 21.60 -4.95
CA ALA A 156 12.87 21.24 -4.64
C ALA A 156 13.08 20.92 -3.16
N SER A 157 12.39 21.62 -2.26
CA SER A 157 12.38 21.32 -0.82
C SER A 157 11.81 19.93 -0.54
N LEU A 158 10.70 19.55 -1.18
CA LEU A 158 10.15 18.19 -1.09
C LEU A 158 11.14 17.14 -1.63
N ALA A 159 11.74 17.40 -2.80
CA ALA A 159 12.75 16.51 -3.37
C ALA A 159 13.97 16.35 -2.45
N GLN A 160 14.39 17.43 -1.79
CA GLN A 160 15.46 17.38 -0.78
C GLN A 160 15.08 16.51 0.43
N TYR A 161 13.83 16.60 0.91
CA TYR A 161 13.33 15.72 1.96
C TYR A 161 13.37 14.25 1.51
N LEU A 162 12.82 13.92 0.32
CA LEU A 162 12.81 12.57 -0.24
C LEU A 162 14.25 12.03 -0.43
N ARG A 163 15.19 12.89 -0.84
CA ARG A 163 16.60 12.53 -0.97
C ARG A 163 17.30 12.34 0.38
N GLY A 164 16.88 13.08 1.39
CA GLY A 164 17.44 13.06 2.73
C GLY A 164 16.78 12.04 3.65
N ARG A 165 15.90 12.53 4.52
CA ARG A 165 15.18 11.74 5.52
C ARG A 165 14.19 10.74 4.91
N GLY A 166 13.56 11.10 3.81
CA GLY A 166 12.51 10.31 3.13
C GLY A 166 13.01 9.05 2.43
N GLY A 167 14.23 8.55 2.68
CA GLY A 167 14.69 7.23 2.19
C GLY A 167 15.78 7.26 1.12
N GLY A 168 16.24 8.44 0.67
CA GLY A 168 17.34 8.57 -0.28
C GLY A 168 16.95 8.53 -1.76
N PHE A 169 15.71 8.92 -2.07
CA PHE A 169 15.15 8.88 -3.43
C PHE A 169 15.55 10.11 -4.24
N PRO A 170 16.26 9.94 -5.38
CA PRO A 170 16.66 11.07 -6.22
C PRO A 170 15.51 11.57 -7.10
N VAL A 171 15.61 12.84 -7.51
CA VAL A 171 14.78 13.40 -8.57
C VAL A 171 15.40 13.08 -9.94
N TYR A 172 14.54 12.76 -10.90
CA TYR A 172 14.90 12.44 -12.28
C TYR A 172 14.20 13.39 -13.26
N GLU A 173 14.89 13.79 -14.32
CA GLU A 173 14.38 14.64 -15.41
C GLU A 173 14.14 13.83 -16.68
N ASN A 174 14.87 12.74 -16.88
CA ASN A 174 14.88 11.93 -18.10
C ASN A 174 14.06 10.63 -17.94
N THR A 175 12.81 10.77 -17.55
CA THR A 175 11.90 9.62 -17.41
C THR A 175 10.52 9.97 -17.93
N GLN A 176 10.07 9.26 -18.94
CA GLN A 176 8.72 9.41 -19.47
C GLN A 176 7.71 8.74 -18.52
N VAL A 177 6.57 9.41 -18.33
CA VAL A 177 5.46 8.91 -17.53
C VAL A 177 4.22 8.74 -18.39
N THR A 178 3.67 7.53 -18.41
CA THR A 178 2.38 7.24 -19.02
C THR A 178 1.36 6.92 -17.93
N TYR A 179 0.24 7.66 -17.91
CA TYR A 179 -0.85 7.45 -16.96
C TYR A 179 -1.94 6.55 -17.54
N PHE A 180 -2.43 5.60 -16.73
CA PHE A 180 -3.54 4.69 -17.06
C PHE A 180 -4.72 4.95 -16.13
N PRO A 181 -5.89 5.36 -16.68
CA PRO A 181 -7.08 5.66 -15.88
C PRO A 181 -7.85 4.40 -15.45
N SER A 182 -7.39 3.20 -15.78
CA SER A 182 -8.04 1.95 -15.39
C SER A 182 -7.07 0.77 -15.37
N GLY A 183 -7.49 -0.31 -14.69
CA GLY A 183 -6.72 -1.57 -14.66
C GLY A 183 -6.64 -2.24 -16.02
N GLU A 184 -7.70 -2.15 -16.84
CA GLU A 184 -7.72 -2.68 -18.22
C GLU A 184 -6.66 -2.01 -19.08
N ALA A 185 -6.57 -0.67 -19.01
CA ALA A 185 -5.58 0.09 -19.78
C ALA A 185 -4.15 -0.26 -19.34
N LYS A 186 -3.90 -0.37 -18.03
CA LYS A 186 -2.61 -0.84 -17.48
C LYS A 186 -2.30 -2.26 -17.99
N PHE A 187 -3.26 -3.18 -17.90
CA PHE A 187 -3.08 -4.58 -18.28
C PHE A 187 -2.73 -4.73 -19.76
N ALA A 188 -3.43 -4.01 -20.63
CA ALA A 188 -3.14 -4.00 -22.07
C ALA A 188 -1.72 -3.48 -22.39
N ALA A 189 -1.26 -2.44 -21.67
CA ALA A 189 0.08 -1.89 -21.83
C ALA A 189 1.19 -2.77 -21.23
N LEU A 190 0.88 -3.51 -20.16
CA LEU A 190 1.83 -4.34 -19.44
C LEU A 190 2.27 -5.57 -20.23
N LEU A 191 1.36 -6.24 -20.96
CA LEU A 191 1.66 -7.47 -21.68
C LEU A 191 2.78 -7.32 -22.74
N PRO A 192 2.76 -6.31 -23.63
CA PRO A 192 3.85 -6.11 -24.59
C PRO A 192 5.19 -5.76 -23.93
N GLN A 193 5.18 -5.09 -22.78
CA GLN A 193 6.42 -4.82 -22.04
C GLN A 193 7.02 -6.10 -21.47
N LEU A 194 6.22 -7.00 -20.90
CA LEU A 194 6.69 -8.30 -20.48
C LEU A 194 7.26 -9.13 -21.64
N GLU A 195 6.62 -9.07 -22.81
CA GLU A 195 7.09 -9.73 -24.03
C GLU A 195 8.45 -9.18 -24.51
N SER A 196 8.73 -7.91 -24.28
CA SER A 196 9.98 -7.26 -24.70
C SER A 196 11.17 -7.60 -23.79
N ALA A 197 10.94 -8.22 -22.62
CA ALA A 197 11.97 -8.53 -21.63
C ALA A 197 13.08 -9.43 -22.20
N THR A 198 14.32 -9.07 -21.95
CA THR A 198 15.52 -9.80 -22.41
C THR A 198 16.46 -10.21 -21.29
N GLN A 199 16.41 -9.53 -20.13
CA GLN A 199 17.35 -9.71 -19.04
C GLN A 199 16.66 -10.11 -17.74
N TYR A 200 15.70 -9.33 -17.25
CA TYR A 200 14.99 -9.63 -16.03
C TYR A 200 13.59 -9.03 -15.96
N ILE A 201 12.73 -9.69 -15.20
CA ILE A 201 11.39 -9.23 -14.85
C ILE A 201 11.22 -9.37 -13.34
N PHE A 202 10.92 -8.27 -12.64
CA PHE A 202 10.64 -8.25 -11.21
C PHE A 202 9.20 -7.83 -10.96
N LEU A 203 8.48 -8.62 -10.15
CA LEU A 203 7.11 -8.35 -9.74
C LEU A 203 6.99 -8.42 -8.22
N GLU A 204 6.41 -7.37 -7.62
CA GLU A 204 6.08 -7.26 -6.22
C GLU A 204 4.63 -6.78 -6.11
N TYR A 205 3.74 -7.62 -5.58
CA TYR A 205 2.32 -7.33 -5.51
C TYR A 205 1.68 -7.76 -4.19
N PHE A 206 0.79 -6.92 -3.67
CA PHE A 206 0.05 -7.25 -2.45
C PHE A 206 -0.95 -8.39 -2.65
N ILE A 207 -1.68 -8.39 -3.79
CA ILE A 207 -2.63 -9.45 -4.15
C ILE A 207 -2.26 -10.03 -5.51
N ILE A 208 -2.17 -11.36 -5.54
CA ILE A 208 -2.19 -12.17 -6.76
C ILE A 208 -3.34 -13.17 -6.60
N ASP A 209 -4.25 -13.23 -7.56
CA ASP A 209 -5.32 -14.23 -7.63
C ASP A 209 -5.34 -14.88 -9.00
N GLU A 210 -5.57 -16.19 -9.05
CA GLU A 210 -5.64 -16.92 -10.30
C GLU A 210 -6.92 -16.59 -11.08
N GLY A 211 -6.73 -16.02 -12.25
CA GLY A 211 -7.76 -15.61 -13.16
C GLY A 211 -7.20 -15.36 -14.57
N LEU A 212 -7.93 -14.62 -15.37
CA LEU A 212 -7.52 -14.22 -16.72
C LEU A 212 -6.26 -13.34 -16.67
N MET A 213 -6.27 -12.29 -15.82
CA MET A 213 -5.16 -11.34 -15.73
C MET A 213 -3.86 -12.03 -15.34
N TRP A 214 -3.86 -12.73 -14.20
CA TRP A 214 -2.65 -13.43 -13.75
C TRP A 214 -2.24 -14.56 -14.68
N GLY A 215 -3.19 -15.33 -15.22
CA GLY A 215 -2.90 -16.45 -16.13
C GLY A 215 -2.19 -16.01 -17.40
N ARG A 216 -2.56 -14.86 -17.98
CA ARG A 216 -1.88 -14.26 -19.14
C ARG A 216 -0.47 -13.78 -18.80
N ILE A 217 -0.32 -13.11 -17.68
CA ILE A 217 0.99 -12.68 -17.18
C ILE A 217 1.88 -13.89 -16.94
N LEU A 218 1.40 -14.91 -16.22
CA LEU A 218 2.15 -16.10 -15.86
C LEU A 218 2.62 -16.89 -17.10
N GLU A 219 1.82 -16.96 -18.15
CA GLU A 219 2.21 -17.57 -19.42
C GLU A 219 3.45 -16.91 -20.01
N ILE A 220 3.48 -15.57 -20.04
CA ILE A 220 4.63 -14.81 -20.53
C ILE A 220 5.84 -15.02 -19.61
N LEU A 221 5.66 -14.93 -18.30
CA LEU A 221 6.72 -15.13 -17.33
C LEU A 221 7.38 -16.50 -17.44
N ALA A 222 6.58 -17.58 -17.58
CA ALA A 222 7.08 -18.93 -17.73
C ALA A 222 7.88 -19.10 -19.03
N ARG A 223 7.41 -18.50 -20.13
CA ARG A 223 8.10 -18.52 -21.41
C ARG A 223 9.42 -17.74 -21.35
N LYS A 224 9.43 -16.56 -20.71
CA LYS A 224 10.63 -15.75 -20.52
C LYS A 224 11.65 -16.44 -19.61
N ALA A 225 11.22 -17.04 -18.51
CA ALA A 225 12.09 -17.86 -17.65
C ALA A 225 12.74 -19.02 -18.41
N ALA A 226 11.99 -19.72 -19.27
CA ALA A 226 12.51 -20.77 -20.13
C ALA A 226 13.51 -20.27 -21.18
N GLN A 227 13.50 -18.98 -21.52
CA GLN A 227 14.45 -18.30 -22.40
C GLN A 227 15.70 -17.79 -21.64
N GLY A 228 15.77 -17.98 -20.32
CA GLY A 228 16.90 -17.56 -19.49
C GLY A 228 16.77 -16.16 -18.90
N VAL A 229 15.61 -15.50 -19.02
CA VAL A 229 15.33 -14.22 -18.35
C VAL A 229 15.19 -14.47 -16.83
N ASP A 230 15.81 -13.62 -16.02
CA ASP A 230 15.69 -13.67 -14.55
C ASP A 230 14.30 -13.18 -14.10
N VAL A 231 13.37 -14.09 -13.88
CA VAL A 231 12.01 -13.77 -13.43
C VAL A 231 11.89 -13.96 -11.94
N ARG A 232 11.56 -12.87 -11.23
CA ARG A 232 11.34 -12.85 -9.77
C ARG A 232 9.94 -12.36 -9.45
N VAL A 233 9.21 -13.12 -8.66
CA VAL A 233 7.87 -12.77 -8.17
C VAL A 233 7.89 -12.73 -6.65
N MET A 234 7.39 -11.64 -6.08
CA MET A 234 7.15 -11.51 -4.65
C MET A 234 5.71 -11.11 -4.40
N TYR A 235 5.09 -11.69 -3.39
CA TYR A 235 3.75 -11.31 -2.96
C TYR A 235 3.62 -11.34 -1.44
N ASP A 236 2.64 -10.58 -0.93
CA ASP A 236 2.36 -10.54 0.52
C ASP A 236 1.74 -11.84 1.02
N GLY A 237 2.11 -12.24 2.22
CA GLY A 237 1.63 -13.48 2.85
C GLY A 237 0.12 -13.53 3.09
N THR A 238 -0.60 -12.40 2.99
CA THR A 238 -2.07 -12.40 3.03
C THR A 238 -2.70 -13.17 1.89
N CYS A 239 -2.02 -13.30 0.74
CA CYS A 239 -2.46 -14.15 -0.37
C CYS A 239 -2.63 -15.61 0.05
N GLU A 240 -1.82 -16.10 0.99
CA GLU A 240 -1.91 -17.48 1.48
C GLU A 240 -3.21 -17.79 2.22
N PHE A 241 -3.96 -16.77 2.67
CA PHE A 241 -5.28 -16.95 3.29
C PHE A 241 -6.43 -16.88 2.30
N SER A 242 -6.29 -16.02 1.29
CA SER A 242 -7.40 -15.61 0.45
C SER A 242 -7.39 -16.22 -0.93
N THR A 243 -6.22 -16.31 -1.56
CA THR A 243 -6.12 -16.55 -3.00
C THR A 243 -5.17 -17.69 -3.39
N LEU A 244 -4.02 -17.83 -2.74
CA LEU A 244 -2.96 -18.75 -3.14
C LEU A 244 -2.62 -19.78 -2.05
N PRO A 245 -2.37 -21.07 -2.40
CA PRO A 245 -1.93 -22.07 -1.43
C PRO A 245 -0.44 -21.89 -1.06
N ARG A 246 -0.01 -22.46 0.07
CA ARG A 246 1.38 -22.37 0.56
C ARG A 246 2.44 -22.94 -0.38
N ASP A 247 2.06 -23.90 -1.18
CA ASP A 247 2.96 -24.53 -2.14
C ASP A 247 3.07 -23.76 -3.46
N TYR A 248 2.38 -22.61 -3.56
CA TYR A 248 2.38 -21.80 -4.79
C TYR A 248 3.78 -21.32 -5.21
N PRO A 249 4.69 -20.93 -4.30
CA PRO A 249 6.07 -20.61 -4.69
C PRO A 249 6.77 -21.78 -5.39
N ARG A 250 6.61 -23.00 -4.86
CA ARG A 250 7.19 -24.21 -5.50
C ARG A 250 6.62 -24.47 -6.89
N ARG A 251 5.35 -24.11 -7.11
CA ARG A 251 4.72 -24.24 -8.45
C ARG A 251 5.29 -23.24 -9.44
N LEU A 252 5.58 -22.02 -8.99
CA LEU A 252 6.27 -21.00 -9.80
C LEU A 252 7.73 -21.41 -10.08
N GLU A 253 8.43 -21.91 -9.08
CA GLU A 253 9.81 -22.41 -9.22
C GLU A 253 9.90 -23.58 -10.23
N ALA A 254 8.88 -24.45 -10.30
CA ALA A 254 8.80 -25.51 -11.31
C ALA A 254 8.66 -24.98 -12.75
N LEU A 255 8.29 -23.70 -12.92
CA LEU A 255 8.27 -22.99 -14.20
C LEU A 255 9.54 -22.17 -14.46
N GLY A 256 10.54 -22.27 -13.57
CA GLY A 256 11.78 -21.48 -13.64
C GLY A 256 11.65 -20.06 -13.07
N ILE A 257 10.54 -19.73 -12.41
CA ILE A 257 10.27 -18.41 -11.82
C ILE A 257 10.67 -18.43 -10.35
N ARG A 258 11.61 -17.56 -9.96
CA ARG A 258 11.99 -17.42 -8.55
C ARG A 258 10.85 -16.72 -7.77
N CYS A 259 10.44 -17.30 -6.66
CA CYS A 259 9.32 -16.76 -5.89
C CYS A 259 9.66 -16.57 -4.40
N LYS A 260 9.15 -15.49 -3.80
CA LYS A 260 9.19 -15.22 -2.37
C LYS A 260 7.82 -14.77 -1.85
N VAL A 261 7.53 -15.14 -0.61
CA VAL A 261 6.38 -14.63 0.14
C VAL A 261 6.88 -13.69 1.22
N PHE A 262 6.39 -12.45 1.21
CA PHE A 262 6.69 -11.49 2.25
C PHE A 262 5.82 -11.76 3.48
N ALA A 263 6.42 -11.80 4.66
CA ALA A 263 5.75 -11.99 5.96
C ALA A 263 4.65 -13.08 5.91
N PRO A 264 5.01 -14.36 5.59
CA PRO A 264 4.05 -15.45 5.57
C PRO A 264 3.37 -15.56 6.93
N VAL A 265 2.05 -15.68 6.94
CA VAL A 265 1.30 -15.68 8.20
C VAL A 265 1.44 -17.03 8.89
N THR A 266 1.98 -17.00 10.11
CA THR A 266 2.10 -18.16 11.01
C THR A 266 1.02 -18.10 12.10
N PRO A 267 0.63 -19.21 12.73
CA PRO A 267 -0.46 -19.25 13.70
C PRO A 267 -0.12 -18.62 15.06
N PHE A 268 0.96 -17.85 15.17
CA PHE A 268 1.29 -17.11 16.38
C PHE A 268 0.92 -15.65 16.22
N VAL A 269 0.24 -15.08 17.20
CA VAL A 269 -0.07 -13.64 17.21
C VAL A 269 1.22 -12.87 17.42
N SER A 270 1.62 -12.14 16.41
CA SER A 270 2.72 -11.18 16.44
C SER A 270 2.23 -9.87 15.85
N THR A 271 2.64 -8.75 16.41
CA THR A 271 2.37 -7.42 15.83
C THR A 271 3.02 -7.24 14.46
N HIS A 272 3.98 -8.09 14.14
CA HIS A 272 4.59 -8.23 12.84
C HIS A 272 3.59 -8.43 11.69
N TYR A 273 2.38 -8.96 11.97
CA TYR A 273 1.30 -9.11 10.99
C TYR A 273 0.66 -7.81 10.54
N ASN A 274 0.87 -6.70 11.24
CA ASN A 274 0.38 -5.39 10.82
C ASN A 274 1.24 -4.81 9.68
N TYR A 275 2.52 -5.19 9.62
CA TYR A 275 3.43 -4.74 8.56
C TYR A 275 3.22 -5.59 7.32
N ARG A 276 2.64 -4.99 6.26
CA ARG A 276 2.33 -5.65 5.00
C ARG A 276 3.04 -4.98 3.84
N ASP A 277 3.40 -5.78 2.86
CA ASP A 277 3.92 -5.29 1.60
C ASP A 277 2.75 -4.92 0.67
N HIS A 278 2.35 -3.64 0.75
CA HIS A 278 1.24 -3.13 -0.06
C HIS A 278 1.71 -2.52 -1.38
N ARG A 279 3.00 -2.64 -1.72
CA ARG A 279 3.57 -2.18 -2.98
C ARG A 279 3.00 -2.94 -4.16
N LYS A 280 3.01 -2.31 -5.32
CA LYS A 280 2.67 -2.90 -6.61
C LYS A 280 3.70 -2.42 -7.61
N ILE A 281 4.77 -3.18 -7.74
CA ILE A 281 5.91 -2.86 -8.57
C ILE A 281 6.08 -3.95 -9.63
N LEU A 282 6.19 -3.54 -10.88
CA LEU A 282 6.67 -4.38 -11.96
C LEU A 282 7.80 -3.66 -12.66
N VAL A 283 8.93 -4.33 -12.83
CA VAL A 283 10.11 -3.81 -13.54
C VAL A 283 10.51 -4.77 -14.65
N VAL A 284 10.76 -4.22 -15.83
CA VAL A 284 11.29 -4.96 -16.98
C VAL A 284 12.63 -4.36 -17.39
N ASP A 285 13.69 -5.16 -17.29
CA ASP A 285 15.07 -4.84 -17.71
C ASP A 285 15.63 -3.54 -17.11
N GLY A 286 15.04 -3.00 -16.01
CA GLY A 286 15.37 -1.70 -15.41
C GLY A 286 15.03 -0.50 -16.27
N ARG A 287 14.39 -0.72 -17.41
CA ARG A 287 14.03 0.29 -18.40
C ARG A 287 12.57 0.74 -18.26
N VAL A 288 11.68 -0.20 -17.98
CA VAL A 288 10.24 0.05 -17.82
C VAL A 288 9.81 -0.36 -16.43
N GLY A 289 9.04 0.49 -15.75
CA GLY A 289 8.47 0.22 -14.44
C GLY A 289 6.99 0.59 -14.36
N PHE A 290 6.17 -0.24 -13.72
CA PHE A 290 4.75 0.02 -13.46
C PHE A 290 4.49 0.08 -11.96
N THR A 291 3.67 1.06 -11.55
CA THR A 291 3.09 1.12 -10.20
C THR A 291 1.69 1.75 -10.22
N GLY A 292 1.00 1.74 -9.09
CA GLY A 292 -0.35 2.26 -8.91
C GLY A 292 -1.22 1.38 -8.03
N GLY A 293 -2.54 1.57 -8.04
CA GLY A 293 -3.46 0.83 -7.19
C GLY A 293 -3.75 -0.61 -7.63
N VAL A 294 -3.51 -0.93 -8.90
CA VAL A 294 -3.94 -2.17 -9.57
C VAL A 294 -3.13 -3.39 -9.10
N ASN A 295 -3.77 -4.35 -8.44
CA ASN A 295 -3.21 -5.68 -8.15
C ASN A 295 -3.38 -6.65 -9.34
N LEU A 296 -2.96 -7.91 -9.16
CA LEU A 296 -3.02 -8.94 -10.21
C LEU A 296 -4.20 -9.89 -9.94
N ALA A 297 -5.42 -9.40 -10.15
CA ALA A 297 -6.66 -10.16 -10.00
C ALA A 297 -7.72 -9.60 -10.95
N ASP A 298 -8.69 -10.43 -11.33
CA ASP A 298 -9.65 -10.18 -12.40
C ASP A 298 -10.64 -9.04 -12.11
N GLU A 299 -10.92 -8.74 -10.84
CA GLU A 299 -11.74 -7.58 -10.46
C GLU A 299 -11.09 -6.25 -10.85
N TYR A 300 -9.76 -6.14 -10.84
CA TYR A 300 -9.04 -4.90 -11.19
C TYR A 300 -9.11 -4.55 -12.69
N ILE A 301 -9.42 -5.54 -13.52
CA ILE A 301 -9.63 -5.35 -14.96
C ILE A 301 -11.10 -5.49 -15.37
N ASN A 302 -12.01 -5.45 -14.41
CA ASN A 302 -13.46 -5.60 -14.61
C ASN A 302 -13.88 -6.88 -15.36
N HIS A 303 -13.02 -7.92 -15.36
CA HIS A 303 -13.39 -9.23 -15.88
C HIS A 303 -14.36 -9.98 -14.93
N VAL A 304 -14.29 -9.66 -13.65
CA VAL A 304 -15.20 -10.14 -12.61
C VAL A 304 -15.78 -8.94 -11.87
N GLU A 305 -17.12 -8.83 -11.85
CA GLU A 305 -17.80 -7.80 -11.07
C GLU A 305 -17.98 -8.24 -9.62
N LYS A 306 -17.25 -7.58 -8.69
CA LYS A 306 -17.26 -7.93 -7.26
C LYS A 306 -18.01 -6.91 -6.40
N TYR A 307 -17.81 -5.62 -6.66
CA TYR A 307 -18.42 -4.50 -5.94
C TYR A 307 -18.95 -3.43 -6.92
N GLY A 308 -19.60 -3.85 -7.99
CA GLY A 308 -19.87 -3.01 -9.14
C GLY A 308 -18.61 -2.81 -9.99
N ARG A 309 -18.61 -1.75 -10.82
CA ARG A 309 -17.44 -1.42 -11.62
C ARG A 309 -16.25 -1.06 -10.74
N TRP A 310 -15.06 -1.56 -11.09
CA TRP A 310 -13.81 -1.27 -10.40
C TRP A 310 -13.06 -0.14 -11.10
N LYS A 311 -12.78 0.94 -10.38
CA LYS A 311 -12.00 2.07 -10.86
C LYS A 311 -10.65 2.09 -10.17
N ASP A 312 -9.58 2.01 -10.93
CA ASP A 312 -8.22 2.13 -10.41
C ASP A 312 -7.37 3.01 -11.33
N ALA A 313 -6.13 3.29 -10.92
CA ALA A 313 -5.16 4.07 -11.69
C ALA A 313 -3.76 3.47 -11.56
N ALA A 314 -2.94 3.71 -12.57
CA ALA A 314 -1.53 3.31 -12.57
C ALA A 314 -0.69 4.25 -13.43
N VAL A 315 0.63 4.18 -13.25
CA VAL A 315 1.63 4.82 -14.11
C VAL A 315 2.64 3.80 -14.60
N MET A 316 3.14 4.04 -15.81
CA MET A 316 4.33 3.40 -16.37
C MET A 316 5.42 4.44 -16.48
N LEU A 317 6.60 4.09 -16.02
CA LEU A 317 7.82 4.87 -16.14
C LEU A 317 8.73 4.24 -17.18
N GLU A 318 9.35 5.05 -18.04
CA GLU A 318 10.36 4.62 -19.00
C GLU A 318 11.58 5.53 -18.87
N GLY A 319 12.71 5.01 -18.40
CA GLY A 319 13.93 5.77 -18.18
C GLY A 319 14.54 5.59 -16.76
N GLU A 320 15.34 6.56 -16.34
CA GLU A 320 16.18 6.43 -15.14
C GLU A 320 15.41 6.29 -13.83
N GLY A 321 14.22 6.85 -13.71
CA GLY A 321 13.38 6.71 -12.51
C GLY A 321 13.03 5.27 -12.16
N VAL A 322 13.10 4.34 -13.13
CA VAL A 322 12.90 2.91 -12.92
C VAL A 322 13.98 2.31 -12.00
N ARG A 323 15.17 2.95 -11.88
CA ARG A 323 16.23 2.53 -10.94
C ARG A 323 15.73 2.53 -9.50
N THR A 324 14.97 3.56 -9.10
CA THR A 324 14.39 3.61 -7.76
C THR A 324 13.39 2.48 -7.53
N MET A 325 12.51 2.19 -8.51
CA MET A 325 11.58 1.07 -8.40
C MET A 325 12.31 -0.28 -8.32
N THR A 326 13.39 -0.45 -9.09
CA THR A 326 14.27 -1.63 -9.03
C THR A 326 14.92 -1.76 -7.65
N ALA A 327 15.40 -0.65 -7.08
CA ALA A 327 16.01 -0.64 -5.75
C ALA A 327 14.99 -1.02 -4.66
N LEU A 328 13.77 -0.48 -4.73
CA LEU A 328 12.68 -0.81 -3.80
C LEU A 328 12.35 -2.31 -3.82
N PHE A 329 12.21 -2.90 -5.01
CA PHE A 329 12.02 -4.35 -5.15
C PHE A 329 13.19 -5.13 -4.54
N LEU A 330 14.42 -4.77 -4.88
CA LEU A 330 15.61 -5.49 -4.42
C LEU A 330 15.83 -5.38 -2.91
N GLN A 331 15.44 -4.28 -2.25
CA GLN A 331 15.46 -4.15 -0.79
C GLN A 331 14.61 -5.26 -0.16
N MET A 332 13.35 -5.39 -0.57
CA MET A 332 12.45 -6.42 -0.04
C MET A 332 12.90 -7.83 -0.41
N TRP A 333 13.39 -8.00 -1.64
CA TRP A 333 13.93 -9.29 -2.10
C TRP A 333 15.14 -9.75 -1.30
N SER A 334 15.97 -8.81 -0.82
CA SER A 334 17.24 -9.08 -0.13
C SER A 334 17.14 -9.17 1.40
N ILE A 335 15.94 -9.10 1.99
CA ILE A 335 15.76 -9.21 3.45
C ILE A 335 16.43 -10.48 4.01
N GLN A 336 16.31 -11.60 3.30
CA GLN A 336 16.83 -12.92 3.72
C GLN A 336 18.01 -13.41 2.85
N ARG A 337 18.63 -12.53 2.06
CA ARG A 337 19.73 -12.88 1.15
C ARG A 337 20.75 -11.75 1.07
N GLU A 338 21.92 -12.04 0.53
CA GLU A 338 22.88 -11.01 0.15
C GLU A 338 22.32 -10.15 -0.99
N PRO A 339 22.49 -8.82 -0.92
CA PRO A 339 21.96 -7.90 -1.92
C PRO A 339 22.78 -7.93 -3.21
N GLU A 340 22.08 -7.86 -4.34
CA GLU A 340 22.65 -7.84 -5.69
C GLU A 340 22.45 -6.45 -6.36
N PHE A 341 22.48 -5.36 -5.59
CA PHE A 341 22.10 -4.02 -6.06
C PHE A 341 22.93 -3.55 -7.26
N ALA A 342 24.26 -3.63 -7.19
CA ALA A 342 25.14 -3.14 -8.24
C ALA A 342 24.85 -3.78 -9.61
N GLN A 343 24.53 -5.07 -9.63
CA GLN A 343 24.23 -5.79 -10.86
C GLN A 343 23.07 -5.18 -11.65
N PHE A 344 22.07 -4.60 -10.96
CA PHE A 344 20.85 -4.10 -11.56
C PHE A 344 20.76 -2.59 -11.65
N LEU A 345 21.41 -1.84 -10.70
CA LEU A 345 21.26 -0.40 -10.60
C LEU A 345 22.31 0.40 -11.38
N THR A 346 23.46 -0.20 -11.75
CA THR A 346 24.52 0.51 -12.47
C THR A 346 24.44 0.43 -13.99
N ARG A 347 23.43 -0.24 -14.54
CA ARG A 347 23.26 -0.43 -15.98
C ARG A 347 23.00 0.89 -16.70
N PRO A 348 23.66 1.16 -17.83
CA PRO A 348 23.33 2.31 -18.64
C PRO A 348 21.92 2.17 -19.22
N LEU A 349 21.17 3.26 -19.19
CA LEU A 349 19.84 3.36 -19.81
C LEU A 349 19.91 4.36 -20.97
N PRO A 350 19.09 4.20 -22.01
CA PRO A 350 18.99 5.19 -23.07
C PRO A 350 18.57 6.52 -22.50
N GLU A 351 19.17 7.62 -22.99
CA GLU A 351 18.70 8.95 -22.67
C GLU A 351 17.30 9.16 -23.26
N THR A 352 16.38 9.59 -22.42
CA THR A 352 15.01 9.92 -22.81
C THR A 352 14.84 11.44 -22.66
N GLN A 353 14.55 12.13 -23.73
CA GLN A 353 14.21 13.56 -23.65
C GLN A 353 12.74 13.68 -23.25
N THR A 354 12.50 14.11 -22.02
CA THR A 354 11.17 14.29 -21.45
C THR A 354 11.07 15.63 -20.75
N LYS A 355 9.85 16.06 -20.45
CA LYS A 355 9.61 17.28 -19.68
C LYS A 355 9.29 16.92 -18.23
N GLY A 356 9.64 17.86 -17.34
CA GLY A 356 9.29 17.78 -15.93
C GLY A 356 10.18 16.85 -15.12
N PHE A 357 9.77 16.65 -13.89
CA PHE A 357 10.55 15.97 -12.87
C PHE A 357 9.73 14.87 -12.22
N ILE A 358 10.37 13.77 -11.86
CA ILE A 358 9.76 12.71 -11.08
C ILE A 358 10.66 12.25 -9.94
N THR A 359 10.04 11.80 -8.87
CA THR A 359 10.70 11.04 -7.81
C THR A 359 9.82 9.84 -7.46
N PRO A 360 10.13 8.64 -7.97
CA PRO A 360 9.59 7.43 -7.40
C PRO A 360 10.14 7.26 -5.99
N TYR A 361 9.28 6.92 -5.02
CA TYR A 361 9.69 6.76 -3.63
C TYR A 361 8.97 5.60 -2.96
N GLY A 362 9.54 5.10 -1.89
CA GLY A 362 8.94 4.12 -1.00
C GLY A 362 8.58 4.73 0.33
N ASP A 363 7.70 4.07 1.06
CA ASP A 363 7.43 4.32 2.46
C ASP A 363 7.68 3.03 3.25
N CYS A 364 8.33 3.15 4.40
CA CYS A 364 8.74 2.03 5.23
C CYS A 364 8.21 2.25 6.65
N PRO A 365 7.32 1.40 7.15
CA PRO A 365 6.73 1.61 8.48
C PRO A 365 7.72 1.39 9.64
N LEU A 366 8.97 1.01 9.35
CA LEU A 366 9.96 0.60 10.34
C LEU A 366 11.11 1.60 10.53
N ASP A 367 11.27 2.59 9.66
CA ASP A 367 12.38 3.56 9.72
C ASP A 367 12.09 4.75 10.66
N GLY A 368 10.81 5.00 10.95
CA GLY A 368 10.35 6.09 11.81
C GLY A 368 9.94 7.34 11.03
N GLU A 369 10.05 7.33 9.71
CA GLU A 369 9.54 8.37 8.82
C GLU A 369 8.18 7.95 8.26
N ARG A 370 7.36 8.92 7.87
CA ARG A 370 6.04 8.73 7.24
C ARG A 370 6.05 9.43 5.90
N VAL A 371 6.81 8.88 4.98
CA VAL A 371 7.15 9.55 3.73
C VAL A 371 5.92 9.89 2.91
N GLY A 372 4.97 8.95 2.80
CA GLY A 372 3.74 9.16 2.06
C GLY A 372 2.88 10.28 2.64
N GLU A 373 2.74 10.32 3.97
CA GLU A 373 1.99 11.35 4.66
C GLU A 373 2.65 12.74 4.49
N MET A 374 3.98 12.81 4.65
CA MET A 374 4.71 14.07 4.49
C MET A 374 4.61 14.63 3.07
N VAL A 375 4.64 13.78 2.05
CA VAL A 375 4.41 14.19 0.65
C VAL A 375 3.00 14.77 0.48
N TYR A 376 1.97 14.13 1.02
CA TYR A 376 0.60 14.62 0.93
C TYR A 376 0.41 15.95 1.68
N ILE A 377 0.97 16.08 2.87
CA ILE A 377 0.93 17.32 3.66
C ILE A 377 1.67 18.46 2.94
N ASP A 378 2.83 18.19 2.35
CA ASP A 378 3.58 19.19 1.59
C ASP A 378 2.79 19.73 0.41
N LEU A 379 2.19 18.85 -0.40
CA LEU A 379 1.34 19.24 -1.53
C LEU A 379 0.14 20.08 -1.06
N LEU A 380 -0.57 19.66 -0.01
CA LEU A 380 -1.69 20.41 0.58
C LEU A 380 -1.27 21.80 1.06
N ASN A 381 -0.09 21.91 1.68
CA ASN A 381 0.42 23.20 2.19
C ASN A 381 0.87 24.15 1.08
N ARG A 382 1.40 23.62 -0.02
CA ARG A 382 1.86 24.41 -1.18
C ARG A 382 0.74 24.76 -2.18
N ALA A 383 -0.36 24.02 -2.17
CA ALA A 383 -1.49 24.24 -3.07
C ALA A 383 -2.02 25.69 -3.02
N ARG A 384 -2.33 26.25 -4.18
CA ARG A 384 -2.86 27.60 -4.35
C ARG A 384 -4.27 27.64 -4.93
N HIS A 385 -4.62 26.68 -5.79
CA HIS A 385 -5.87 26.67 -6.54
C HIS A 385 -6.71 25.43 -6.27
N SER A 386 -6.14 24.23 -6.43
CA SER A 386 -6.89 22.99 -6.29
C SER A 386 -6.05 21.83 -5.79
N VAL A 387 -6.67 20.93 -5.02
CA VAL A 387 -6.14 19.60 -4.69
C VAL A 387 -7.26 18.58 -4.92
N HIS A 388 -7.08 17.74 -5.92
CA HIS A 388 -8.03 16.69 -6.29
C HIS A 388 -7.48 15.32 -5.88
N ILE A 389 -8.28 14.55 -5.13
CA ILE A 389 -7.83 13.28 -4.54
C ILE A 389 -8.83 12.18 -4.85
N ILE A 390 -8.33 11.03 -5.33
CA ILE A 390 -9.09 9.78 -5.39
C ILE A 390 -8.47 8.78 -4.43
N THR A 391 -9.24 8.24 -3.49
CA THR A 391 -8.76 7.25 -2.51
C THR A 391 -9.87 6.26 -2.15
N PRO A 392 -9.55 4.96 -1.92
CA PRO A 392 -10.57 3.97 -1.53
C PRO A 392 -11.00 4.10 -0.08
N TYR A 393 -10.13 4.59 0.78
CA TYR A 393 -10.34 4.65 2.22
C TYR A 393 -9.99 6.04 2.77
N LEU A 394 -10.67 6.41 3.85
CA LEU A 394 -10.45 7.66 4.55
C LEU A 394 -10.46 7.39 6.06
N SER A 395 -9.29 7.35 6.64
CA SER A 395 -9.09 7.22 8.08
C SER A 395 -7.87 8.04 8.47
N LEU A 396 -8.11 9.31 8.72
CA LEU A 396 -7.08 10.33 8.88
C LEU A 396 -6.62 10.42 10.34
N ASP A 397 -5.35 10.73 10.50
CA ASP A 397 -4.85 11.27 11.76
C ASP A 397 -5.09 12.78 11.86
N GLY A 398 -4.65 13.39 12.96
CA GLY A 398 -4.89 14.81 13.21
C GLY A 398 -4.10 15.73 12.27
N GLU A 399 -2.90 15.32 11.87
CA GLU A 399 -1.98 16.10 11.04
C GLU A 399 -2.52 16.23 9.62
N LEU A 400 -2.88 15.11 8.99
CA LEU A 400 -3.40 15.12 7.63
C LEU A 400 -4.84 15.67 7.54
N GLU A 401 -5.70 15.41 8.58
CA GLU A 401 -7.02 16.03 8.66
C GLU A 401 -6.88 17.56 8.75
N THR A 402 -5.93 18.07 9.56
CA THR A 402 -5.65 19.50 9.68
C THR A 402 -5.14 20.10 8.36
N ALA A 403 -4.24 19.41 7.66
CA ALA A 403 -3.70 19.89 6.38
C ALA A 403 -4.79 20.02 5.30
N LEU A 404 -5.70 19.04 5.20
CA LEU A 404 -6.85 19.06 4.27
C LEU A 404 -7.78 20.23 4.57
N ARG A 405 -8.15 20.40 5.86
CA ARG A 405 -9.03 21.47 6.30
C ARG A 405 -8.41 22.84 6.08
N PHE A 406 -7.15 23.01 6.49
CA PHE A 406 -6.44 24.28 6.34
C PHE A 406 -6.26 24.68 4.86
N ALA A 407 -6.00 23.73 3.97
CA ALA A 407 -5.95 24.00 2.54
C ALA A 407 -7.30 24.56 2.04
N ALA A 408 -8.42 23.92 2.39
CA ALA A 408 -9.76 24.39 2.01
C ALA A 408 -10.11 25.76 2.64
N GLU A 409 -9.79 25.97 3.93
CA GLU A 409 -10.03 27.23 4.64
C GLU A 409 -9.19 28.41 4.09
N ARG A 410 -8.05 28.12 3.43
CA ARG A 410 -7.26 29.11 2.67
C ARG A 410 -7.87 29.44 1.29
N GLY A 411 -8.96 28.77 0.89
CA GLY A 411 -9.62 28.98 -0.41
C GLY A 411 -9.15 28.04 -1.53
N VAL A 412 -8.35 27.00 -1.21
CA VAL A 412 -7.99 25.97 -2.18
C VAL A 412 -9.20 25.05 -2.43
N ASP A 413 -9.49 24.72 -3.69
CA ASP A 413 -10.53 23.74 -4.02
C ASP A 413 -10.04 22.32 -3.72
N VAL A 414 -10.28 21.86 -2.48
CA VAL A 414 -9.94 20.51 -2.03
C VAL A 414 -11.13 19.59 -2.28
N HIS A 415 -10.97 18.61 -3.18
CA HIS A 415 -12.04 17.70 -3.56
C HIS A 415 -11.61 16.23 -3.48
N LEU A 416 -12.30 15.44 -2.66
CA LEU A 416 -12.08 14.01 -2.46
C LEU A 416 -13.15 13.18 -3.18
N ILE A 417 -12.71 12.18 -3.95
CA ILE A 417 -13.59 11.14 -4.49
C ILE A 417 -13.34 9.83 -3.73
N LEU A 418 -14.42 9.26 -3.18
CA LEU A 418 -14.45 8.03 -2.39
C LEU A 418 -15.41 7.00 -3.03
N PRO A 419 -15.33 5.71 -2.67
CA PRO A 419 -16.24 4.70 -3.20
C PRO A 419 -17.70 4.94 -2.77
N GLY A 420 -18.62 4.88 -3.71
CA GLY A 420 -20.07 4.84 -3.43
C GLY A 420 -20.54 3.45 -3.00
N LYS A 421 -19.89 2.39 -3.49
CA LYS A 421 -20.12 0.99 -3.08
C LYS A 421 -18.86 0.48 -2.38
N PRO A 422 -18.84 0.32 -1.05
CA PRO A 422 -17.64 -0.10 -0.32
C PRO A 422 -17.37 -1.61 -0.48
N ASP A 423 -16.09 -1.99 -0.47
CA ASP A 423 -15.65 -3.39 -0.33
C ASP A 423 -15.80 -3.91 1.10
N LYS A 424 -15.61 -2.99 2.08
CA LYS A 424 -15.68 -3.27 3.52
C LYS A 424 -16.59 -2.25 4.20
N TRP A 425 -17.71 -2.71 4.71
CA TRP A 425 -18.70 -1.85 5.36
C TRP A 425 -18.15 -1.10 6.60
N PHE A 426 -17.21 -1.72 7.33
CA PHE A 426 -16.60 -1.10 8.50
C PHE A 426 -15.62 0.04 8.13
N ALA A 427 -14.83 -0.11 7.05
CA ALA A 427 -13.96 0.95 6.55
C ALA A 427 -14.80 2.14 6.03
N TYR A 428 -15.94 1.87 5.42
CA TYR A 428 -16.89 2.89 5.01
C TYR A 428 -17.52 3.62 6.20
N ALA A 429 -17.90 2.88 7.27
CA ALA A 429 -18.41 3.48 8.49
C ALA A 429 -17.38 4.44 9.14
N LEU A 430 -16.12 4.01 9.19
CA LEU A 430 -15.01 4.81 9.68
C LEU A 430 -14.79 6.07 8.83
N ALA A 431 -14.71 5.93 7.50
CA ALA A 431 -14.54 7.05 6.58
C ALA A 431 -15.60 8.14 6.79
N LYS A 432 -16.85 7.75 6.97
CA LYS A 432 -17.96 8.70 7.19
C LYS A 432 -17.83 9.53 8.48
N THR A 433 -17.04 9.08 9.46
CA THR A 433 -16.78 9.89 10.67
C THR A 433 -15.94 11.13 10.40
N HIS A 434 -15.15 11.13 9.31
CA HIS A 434 -14.32 12.25 8.87
C HIS A 434 -15.06 13.23 7.94
N TYR A 435 -16.22 12.82 7.37
CA TYR A 435 -16.91 13.64 6.36
C TYR A 435 -17.37 14.99 6.92
N LEU A 436 -18.12 15.01 8.02
CA LEU A 436 -18.66 16.26 8.56
C LEU A 436 -17.59 17.27 8.94
N PRO A 437 -16.50 16.90 9.66
CA PRO A 437 -15.41 17.83 9.94
C PRO A 437 -14.78 18.43 8.68
N LEU A 438 -14.51 17.61 7.66
CA LEU A 438 -13.92 18.06 6.41
C LEU A 438 -14.87 18.95 5.61
N LEU A 439 -16.13 18.53 5.43
CA LEU A 439 -17.15 19.31 4.72
C LEU A 439 -17.40 20.67 5.39
N SER A 440 -17.38 20.73 6.73
CA SER A 440 -17.56 21.98 7.48
C SER A 440 -16.43 22.98 7.30
N SER A 441 -15.23 22.53 6.91
CA SER A 441 -14.09 23.37 6.58
C SER A 441 -13.99 23.72 5.09
N GLY A 442 -14.99 23.34 4.28
CA GLY A 442 -15.01 23.64 2.84
C GLY A 442 -14.41 22.55 1.94
N VAL A 443 -13.90 21.45 2.49
CA VAL A 443 -13.48 20.30 1.69
C VAL A 443 -14.69 19.67 1.01
N LYS A 444 -14.64 19.45 -0.29
CA LYS A 444 -15.69 18.78 -1.06
C LYS A 444 -15.48 17.26 -1.03
N ILE A 445 -16.57 16.51 -0.85
CA ILE A 445 -16.56 15.04 -0.86
C ILE A 445 -17.62 14.53 -1.83
N SER A 446 -17.21 13.64 -2.71
CA SER A 446 -18.08 12.97 -3.69
C SER A 446 -17.90 11.46 -3.63
N GLU A 447 -18.99 10.72 -3.75
CA GLU A 447 -19.00 9.25 -3.75
C GLU A 447 -19.26 8.72 -5.15
N TRP A 448 -18.30 7.97 -5.70
CA TRP A 448 -18.42 7.38 -7.04
C TRP A 448 -19.45 6.26 -7.06
N THR A 449 -20.54 6.45 -7.79
CA THR A 449 -21.74 5.60 -7.71
C THR A 449 -21.69 4.30 -8.51
N PRO A 450 -20.93 4.18 -9.63
CA PRO A 450 -20.92 2.95 -10.44
C PRO A 450 -20.37 1.73 -9.70
N GLY A 451 -19.47 1.93 -8.71
CA GLY A 451 -18.87 0.81 -8.01
C GLY A 451 -17.86 1.21 -6.93
N PHE A 452 -16.74 0.51 -6.92
CA PHE A 452 -15.65 0.71 -5.98
C PHE A 452 -14.47 1.42 -6.66
N THR A 453 -14.11 2.61 -6.19
CA THR A 453 -12.86 3.26 -6.61
C THR A 453 -11.71 2.84 -5.71
N HIS A 454 -10.63 2.37 -6.32
CA HIS A 454 -9.43 1.90 -5.62
C HIS A 454 -8.16 2.68 -6.05
N ALA A 455 -8.30 3.70 -6.86
CA ALA A 455 -7.19 4.57 -7.25
C ALA A 455 -6.62 5.35 -6.04
N LYS A 456 -5.34 5.61 -6.04
CA LYS A 456 -4.63 6.47 -5.09
C LYS A 456 -3.90 7.52 -5.91
N VAL A 457 -4.59 8.63 -6.09
CA VAL A 457 -4.16 9.75 -6.92
C VAL A 457 -4.39 11.04 -6.16
N MET A 458 -3.40 11.90 -6.13
CA MET A 458 -3.52 13.29 -5.72
C MET A 458 -2.93 14.16 -6.82
N ILE A 459 -3.64 15.18 -7.25
CA ILE A 459 -3.15 16.20 -8.17
C ILE A 459 -3.31 17.58 -7.54
N MET A 460 -2.28 18.41 -7.63
CA MET A 460 -2.22 19.75 -7.07
C MET A 460 -2.02 20.76 -8.18
N ASP A 461 -2.94 21.75 -8.25
CA ASP A 461 -2.90 22.90 -9.18
C ASP A 461 -2.69 22.50 -10.66
N GLY A 462 -2.95 21.26 -11.05
CA GLY A 462 -2.64 20.71 -12.38
C GLY A 462 -1.14 20.65 -12.71
N GLN A 463 -0.26 20.93 -11.75
CA GLN A 463 1.19 21.04 -11.93
C GLN A 463 1.98 19.90 -11.30
N GLU A 464 1.47 19.32 -10.24
CA GLU A 464 2.10 18.20 -9.53
C GLU A 464 1.08 17.10 -9.28
N ALA A 465 1.53 15.86 -9.27
CA ALA A 465 0.70 14.73 -8.91
C ALA A 465 1.48 13.64 -8.16
N VAL A 466 0.74 12.85 -7.38
CA VAL A 466 1.20 11.59 -6.79
C VAL A 466 0.28 10.47 -7.24
N VAL A 467 0.86 9.42 -7.79
CA VAL A 467 0.17 8.18 -8.16
C VAL A 467 0.91 7.00 -7.57
N GLY A 468 0.21 6.13 -6.84
CA GLY A 468 0.90 5.01 -6.21
C GLY A 468 -0.03 4.04 -5.48
N THR A 469 0.47 3.53 -4.37
CA THR A 469 -0.22 2.52 -3.57
C THR A 469 -0.80 3.06 -2.27
N ILE A 470 -0.44 4.29 -1.86
CA ILE A 470 -0.68 4.89 -0.55
C ILE A 470 -2.12 5.37 -0.41
N ASN A 471 -2.90 4.73 0.44
CA ASN A 471 -4.25 5.18 0.78
C ASN A 471 -4.20 6.30 1.84
N LEU A 472 -5.30 7.05 1.97
CA LEU A 472 -5.52 7.95 3.10
C LEU A 472 -6.11 7.19 4.31
N ASP A 473 -5.37 6.19 4.80
CA ASP A 473 -5.75 5.42 5.99
C ASP A 473 -4.55 5.07 6.87
N TYR A 474 -4.81 4.77 8.16
CA TYR A 474 -3.75 4.45 9.12
C TYR A 474 -2.87 3.28 8.68
N ARG A 475 -3.43 2.27 8.01
CA ARG A 475 -2.63 1.11 7.61
C ARG A 475 -1.59 1.48 6.57
N SER A 476 -1.97 2.25 5.55
CA SER A 476 -1.04 2.74 4.53
C SER A 476 -0.01 3.71 5.10
N LEU A 477 -0.44 4.64 5.98
CA LEU A 477 0.42 5.70 6.48
C LEU A 477 1.37 5.26 7.62
N TYR A 478 1.06 4.15 8.33
CA TYR A 478 1.80 3.75 9.53
C TYR A 478 2.29 2.31 9.56
N HIS A 479 1.70 1.41 8.74
CA HIS A 479 1.92 -0.03 8.90
C HIS A 479 2.33 -0.76 7.62
N HIS A 480 2.12 -0.16 6.45
CA HIS A 480 2.42 -0.82 5.20
C HIS A 480 3.73 -0.33 4.58
N PHE A 481 4.43 -1.24 3.91
CA PHE A 481 5.39 -0.84 2.90
C PHE A 481 4.62 -0.38 1.67
N GLU A 482 4.84 0.85 1.27
CA GLU A 482 4.13 1.50 0.16
C GLU A 482 5.13 2.03 -0.87
N ASN A 483 4.63 2.37 -2.05
CA ASN A 483 5.39 3.13 -3.03
C ASN A 483 4.50 4.05 -3.85
N ALA A 484 5.05 5.16 -4.27
CA ALA A 484 4.38 6.09 -5.16
C ALA A 484 5.39 6.81 -6.07
N VAL A 485 4.87 7.53 -7.04
CA VAL A 485 5.62 8.44 -7.90
C VAL A 485 5.07 9.84 -7.68
N TRP A 486 5.88 10.72 -7.11
CA TRP A 486 5.66 12.15 -7.19
C TRP A 486 6.17 12.66 -8.53
N MET A 487 5.41 13.55 -9.18
CA MET A 487 5.73 14.09 -10.49
C MET A 487 5.33 15.55 -10.59
N ARG A 488 6.12 16.33 -11.34
CA ARG A 488 5.90 17.75 -11.60
C ARG A 488 6.20 18.10 -13.05
N GLY A 489 5.30 18.87 -13.68
CA GLY A 489 5.47 19.39 -15.04
C GLY A 489 5.55 18.33 -16.13
N VAL A 490 5.14 17.09 -15.86
CA VAL A 490 5.17 15.98 -16.83
C VAL A 490 3.95 16.01 -17.75
N ASP A 491 4.10 15.48 -18.96
CA ASP A 491 3.09 15.56 -20.02
C ASP A 491 1.77 14.81 -19.69
N CYS A 492 1.76 13.90 -18.73
CA CYS A 492 0.55 13.14 -18.37
C CYS A 492 -0.36 13.85 -17.37
N LEU A 493 0.04 14.97 -16.74
CA LEU A 493 -0.76 15.69 -15.75
C LEU A 493 -2.15 16.11 -16.24
N PRO A 494 -2.32 16.66 -17.44
CA PRO A 494 -3.66 16.97 -17.95
C PRO A 494 -4.58 15.75 -18.07
N ARG A 495 -4.00 14.56 -18.34
CA ARG A 495 -4.78 13.31 -18.41
C ARG A 495 -5.20 12.82 -17.03
N ILE A 496 -4.37 13.03 -16.00
CA ILE A 496 -4.73 12.71 -14.60
C ILE A 496 -5.89 13.60 -14.17
N GLU A 497 -5.82 14.90 -14.46
CA GLU A 497 -6.90 15.84 -14.15
C GLU A 497 -8.19 15.50 -14.91
N ALA A 498 -8.09 15.20 -16.21
CA ALA A 498 -9.26 14.79 -16.99
C ALA A 498 -9.92 13.52 -16.43
N ASP A 499 -9.13 12.52 -16.03
CA ASP A 499 -9.64 11.29 -15.38
C ASP A 499 -10.33 11.57 -14.04
N PHE A 500 -9.82 12.55 -13.27
CA PHE A 500 -10.50 12.99 -12.04
C PHE A 500 -11.87 13.58 -12.38
N GLN A 501 -11.95 14.50 -13.37
CA GLN A 501 -13.20 15.16 -13.76
C GLN A 501 -14.21 14.16 -14.36
N ASP A 502 -13.77 13.22 -15.18
CA ASP A 502 -14.60 12.15 -15.75
C ASP A 502 -15.16 11.22 -14.64
N THR A 503 -14.35 10.97 -13.60
CA THR A 503 -14.77 10.20 -12.43
C THR A 503 -15.78 10.99 -11.60
N LEU A 504 -15.52 12.29 -11.38
CA LEU A 504 -16.38 13.19 -10.62
C LEU A 504 -17.77 13.33 -11.25
N ALA A 505 -17.86 13.38 -12.57
CA ALA A 505 -19.12 13.46 -13.30
C ALA A 505 -20.07 12.26 -13.02
N GLN A 506 -19.51 11.14 -12.50
CA GLN A 506 -20.26 9.94 -12.14
C GLN A 506 -20.49 9.82 -10.63
N CYS A 507 -20.16 10.85 -9.87
CA CYS A 507 -20.24 10.84 -8.42
C CYS A 507 -21.55 11.46 -7.90
N ARG A 508 -21.92 11.05 -6.71
CA ARG A 508 -22.91 11.74 -5.87
C ARG A 508 -22.17 12.69 -4.92
N THR A 509 -22.47 13.96 -4.96
CA THR A 509 -21.96 14.94 -3.99
C THR A 509 -22.53 14.69 -2.61
N VAL A 510 -21.71 14.83 -1.58
CA VAL A 510 -22.13 14.70 -0.18
C VAL A 510 -22.25 16.10 0.42
N GLU A 511 -23.48 16.43 0.89
CA GLU A 511 -23.74 17.71 1.55
C GLU A 511 -23.28 17.72 3.01
N PRO A 512 -22.95 18.89 3.60
CA PRO A 512 -22.47 19.03 4.98
C PRO A 512 -23.58 18.84 6.03
N THR A 513 -24.39 17.80 5.88
CA THR A 513 -25.48 17.46 6.77
C THR A 513 -25.38 16.02 7.26
N ARG A 514 -25.79 15.77 8.51
CA ARG A 514 -25.83 14.41 9.06
C ARG A 514 -26.70 13.47 8.20
N GLN A 515 -27.77 13.99 7.63
CA GLN A 515 -28.67 13.22 6.77
C GLN A 515 -27.97 12.77 5.48
N SER A 516 -27.25 13.66 4.81
CA SER A 516 -26.49 13.35 3.59
C SER A 516 -25.36 12.36 3.86
N VAL A 517 -24.62 12.55 4.96
CA VAL A 517 -23.49 11.69 5.36
C VAL A 517 -23.95 10.30 5.75
N TRP A 518 -24.91 10.18 6.67
CA TRP A 518 -25.27 8.89 7.28
C TRP A 518 -26.50 8.23 6.65
N GLN A 519 -27.29 8.97 5.85
CA GLN A 519 -28.48 8.47 5.16
C GLN A 519 -29.47 7.71 6.10
N GLY A 520 -29.60 8.19 7.34
CA GLY A 520 -30.45 7.57 8.35
C GLY A 520 -29.91 6.29 9.01
N LYS A 521 -28.71 5.84 8.66
CA LYS A 521 -28.09 4.59 9.15
C LYS A 521 -27.47 4.77 10.54
N LYS A 522 -28.30 4.88 11.59
CA LYS A 522 -27.85 5.13 12.99
C LYS A 522 -26.85 4.10 13.53
N LEU A 523 -27.06 2.80 13.21
CA LEU A 523 -26.14 1.74 13.64
C LEU A 523 -24.77 1.89 12.99
N LEU A 524 -24.70 2.22 11.70
CA LEU A 524 -23.45 2.48 10.98
C LEU A 524 -22.69 3.64 11.61
N HIS A 525 -23.41 4.69 12.03
CA HIS A 525 -22.83 5.83 12.73
C HIS A 525 -22.20 5.42 14.08
N LEU A 526 -22.92 4.67 14.90
CA LEU A 526 -22.40 4.17 16.18
C LEU A 526 -21.14 3.30 15.98
N VAL A 527 -21.18 2.40 15.02
CA VAL A 527 -20.03 1.57 14.68
C VAL A 527 -18.86 2.43 14.19
N GLY A 528 -19.09 3.44 13.36
CA GLY A 528 -18.06 4.36 12.91
C GLY A 528 -17.36 5.06 14.07
N ILE A 529 -18.10 5.54 15.07
CA ILE A 529 -17.53 6.18 16.27
C ILE A 529 -16.61 5.21 17.04
N VAL A 530 -17.05 3.97 17.26
CA VAL A 530 -16.24 2.94 17.93
C VAL A 530 -14.99 2.63 17.11
N LEU A 531 -15.14 2.45 15.80
CA LEU A 531 -14.02 2.19 14.89
C LEU A 531 -13.03 3.35 14.86
N LYS A 532 -13.48 4.60 14.91
CA LYS A 532 -12.57 5.78 14.95
C LYS A 532 -11.66 5.75 16.19
N PHE A 533 -12.17 5.23 17.31
CA PHE A 533 -11.38 5.07 18.51
C PHE A 533 -10.31 3.99 18.40
N ILE A 534 -10.62 2.84 17.75
CA ILE A 534 -9.70 1.72 17.67
C ILE A 534 -8.85 1.67 16.39
N ALA A 535 -9.21 2.43 15.35
CA ALA A 535 -8.52 2.44 14.07
C ALA A 535 -6.99 2.70 14.16
N PRO A 536 -6.50 3.59 15.05
CA PRO A 536 -5.08 3.81 15.21
C PRO A 536 -4.32 2.63 15.87
N LEU A 537 -5.05 1.65 16.42
CA LEU A 537 -4.49 0.47 17.10
C LEU A 537 -4.47 -0.78 16.20
N ILE A 538 -5.20 -0.74 15.06
CA ILE A 538 -5.40 -1.85 14.14
C ILE A 538 -4.72 -1.53 12.80
#